data_c649a93f6f20d74a72f98e62c8348d71
#
_entry.id   c649a93f6f20d74a72f98e62c8348d71
#
_cell.length_a   1.000
_cell.length_b   1.000
_cell.length_c   1.000
_cell.angle_alpha   90.00
_cell.angle_beta   90.00
_cell.angle_gamma   90.00
#
_symmetry.space_group_name_H-M   'P 1'
#
loop_
_entity.id
_entity.type
_entity.pdbx_description
1 polymer ?
#
loop_
_entity_poly.entity_id
_entity_poly.type
_entity_poly.pdbx_seq_one_letter_code
_entity_poly.pdbx_strand_id
1 'polypeptide(L)'
;MANIVVVGTQWGDEGKGKIVDLLTQEADFVVRYQGGHNAGHTVVIGNEQFVLHLIPAGILHPGKKCVIGNGVVVDPAALIEETDALIKRGIQIKGRLFVSDKSHLIMPYHRAIERESEAQKGTRKIGTTGRGIGPTYADKMSRIGIRMADLYDGDVFYRKLSENLTEMNFFLENLYKVKGFEVKRVYDEYMDYATRVREYVADTSQLLNQVMAEGKNIMFEGAQGTHLDVDHGTYPYVTSSNATAGGACTGTGVGPTRIHGVLGVAKAYTTRVGSGPFPTEIKGAECHALREKGREFGATTGRPRRCGWFDVVAVRYAVAVNGLTSLAITKMDVLDDCEQIKLCVGYRSKDRTFYEMPSQISVLDQCEPIYEVFSGWQKPTTGISSYSQLPLQAQTYLNRITELTQCPIDIISTGSKRDQTIVLQNPFTRFKHQT
;
A
#
# COMPACT_ATOMS: atom_id res chain seq x y z
N MET A 1 -9.89 -2.84 -23.60
CA MET A 1 -9.76 -3.07 -22.14
C MET A 1 -8.46 -2.48 -21.61
N ALA A 2 -8.39 -2.17 -20.31
CA ALA A 2 -7.14 -1.73 -19.70
C ALA A 2 -6.96 -2.39 -18.31
N ASN A 3 -5.73 -2.85 -18.05
CA ASN A 3 -5.32 -3.42 -16.77
C ASN A 3 -4.24 -2.51 -16.18
N ILE A 4 -4.57 -1.80 -15.11
CA ILE A 4 -3.73 -0.75 -14.53
C ILE A 4 -3.32 -1.13 -13.10
N VAL A 5 -2.04 -1.02 -12.81
CA VAL A 5 -1.52 -1.16 -11.43
C VAL A 5 -1.34 0.24 -10.82
N VAL A 6 -1.83 0.43 -9.61
CA VAL A 6 -1.65 1.66 -8.84
C VAL A 6 -0.71 1.37 -7.67
N VAL A 7 0.46 1.99 -7.66
CA VAL A 7 1.50 1.81 -6.63
C VAL A 7 1.85 3.12 -5.93
N GLY A 8 2.34 3.03 -4.69
CA GLY A 8 2.98 4.16 -4.02
C GLY A 8 4.44 4.29 -4.46
N THR A 9 4.91 5.50 -4.69
CA THR A 9 6.30 5.75 -5.13
C THR A 9 7.26 6.13 -4.01
N GLN A 10 6.73 6.29 -2.80
CA GLN A 10 7.47 6.76 -1.62
C GLN A 10 7.44 5.69 -0.51
N TRP A 11 7.30 6.08 0.75
CA TRP A 11 7.23 5.17 1.92
C TRP A 11 5.81 4.92 2.41
N GLY A 12 4.84 4.84 1.50
CA GLY A 12 3.42 4.66 1.83
C GLY A 12 2.74 5.99 2.19
N ASP A 13 1.43 5.88 2.43
CA ASP A 13 0.58 7.04 2.79
C ASP A 13 0.52 8.16 1.74
N GLU A 14 0.82 7.86 0.47
CA GLU A 14 0.83 8.83 -0.64
C GLU A 14 -0.58 9.32 -1.01
N GLY A 15 -1.63 8.84 -0.37
CA GLY A 15 -3.01 9.18 -0.73
C GLY A 15 -3.59 8.31 -1.84
N LYS A 16 -3.05 7.10 -2.02
CA LYS A 16 -3.54 6.11 -3.00
C LYS A 16 -5.04 5.87 -2.92
N GLY A 17 -5.62 5.81 -1.72
CA GLY A 17 -7.04 5.55 -1.54
C GLY A 17 -7.94 6.50 -2.34
N LYS A 18 -7.65 7.80 -2.37
CA LYS A 18 -8.38 8.78 -3.18
C LYS A 18 -8.21 8.51 -4.69
N ILE A 19 -7.00 8.20 -5.14
CA ILE A 19 -6.72 7.93 -6.56
C ILE A 19 -7.39 6.64 -7.02
N VAL A 20 -7.31 5.59 -6.20
CA VAL A 20 -8.02 4.33 -6.44
C VAL A 20 -9.53 4.55 -6.49
N ASP A 21 -10.10 5.29 -5.54
CA ASP A 21 -11.51 5.63 -5.52
C ASP A 21 -11.95 6.38 -6.80
N LEU A 22 -11.17 7.38 -7.22
CA LEU A 22 -11.42 8.12 -8.48
C LEU A 22 -11.45 7.18 -9.69
N LEU A 23 -10.41 6.34 -9.83
CA LEU A 23 -10.23 5.46 -10.99
C LEU A 23 -11.16 4.23 -10.97
N THR A 24 -11.73 3.88 -9.83
CA THR A 24 -12.69 2.77 -9.70
C THR A 24 -13.90 2.92 -10.61
N GLN A 25 -14.26 4.15 -10.99
CA GLN A 25 -15.36 4.39 -11.94
C GLN A 25 -15.15 3.68 -13.28
N GLU A 26 -13.90 3.60 -13.74
CA GLU A 26 -13.51 2.98 -15.02
C GLU A 26 -13.21 1.49 -14.90
N ALA A 27 -12.97 0.97 -13.69
CA ALA A 27 -12.65 -0.42 -13.46
C ALA A 27 -13.92 -1.28 -13.29
N ASP A 28 -13.92 -2.49 -13.80
CA ASP A 28 -14.92 -3.51 -13.48
C ASP A 28 -14.53 -4.29 -12.22
N PHE A 29 -13.23 -4.52 -12.05
CA PHE A 29 -12.63 -5.22 -10.91
C PHE A 29 -11.55 -4.39 -10.24
N VAL A 30 -11.51 -4.40 -8.90
CA VAL A 30 -10.43 -3.82 -8.08
C VAL A 30 -9.79 -4.94 -7.26
N VAL A 31 -8.45 -5.06 -7.35
CA VAL A 31 -7.72 -6.24 -6.89
C VAL A 31 -6.61 -5.83 -5.94
N ARG A 32 -6.64 -6.28 -4.68
CA ARG A 32 -5.51 -6.25 -3.75
C ARG A 32 -4.60 -7.44 -4.02
N TYR A 33 -3.31 -7.19 -4.17
CA TYR A 33 -2.39 -8.23 -4.59
C TYR A 33 -1.30 -8.58 -3.57
N GLN A 34 -1.11 -7.75 -2.52
CA GLN A 34 -0.07 -7.96 -1.51
C GLN A 34 -0.42 -7.30 -0.16
N GLY A 35 0.41 -7.57 0.86
CA GLY A 35 0.21 -7.10 2.22
C GLY A 35 -0.85 -7.89 2.96
N GLY A 36 -1.54 -7.25 3.85
CA GLY A 36 -2.63 -7.81 4.65
C GLY A 36 -3.45 -6.67 5.25
N HIS A 37 -4.07 -6.91 6.40
CA HIS A 37 -4.84 -5.89 7.11
C HIS A 37 -3.98 -4.84 7.84
N ASN A 38 -2.67 -4.80 7.59
CA ASN A 38 -1.76 -3.72 8.01
C ASN A 38 -1.87 -2.45 7.17
N ALA A 39 -2.55 -2.49 6.03
CA ALA A 39 -2.87 -1.30 5.25
C ALA A 39 -4.08 -0.57 5.87
N GLY A 40 -4.22 0.71 5.55
CA GLY A 40 -5.38 1.53 5.92
C GLY A 40 -5.67 2.51 4.79
N HIS A 41 -6.61 2.16 3.91
CA HIS A 41 -7.04 3.01 2.81
C HIS A 41 -8.26 3.82 3.24
N THR A 42 -8.05 5.11 3.46
CA THR A 42 -9.14 6.04 3.78
C THR A 42 -9.78 6.54 2.49
N VAL A 43 -11.08 6.32 2.36
CA VAL A 43 -11.91 6.80 1.25
C VAL A 43 -13.04 7.66 1.83
N VAL A 44 -13.31 8.80 1.18
CA VAL A 44 -14.39 9.71 1.57
C VAL A 44 -15.43 9.71 0.47
N ILE A 45 -16.66 9.28 0.80
CA ILE A 45 -17.80 9.28 -0.12
C ILE A 45 -18.89 10.19 0.45
N GLY A 46 -19.15 11.29 -0.21
CA GLY A 46 -20.03 12.33 0.34
C GLY A 46 -19.44 12.88 1.64
N ASN A 47 -20.19 12.73 2.75
CA ASN A 47 -19.76 13.14 4.08
C ASN A 47 -19.29 11.95 4.95
N GLU A 48 -19.26 10.73 4.40
CA GLU A 48 -18.87 9.55 5.13
C GLU A 48 -17.42 9.16 4.85
N GLN A 49 -16.71 8.76 5.89
CA GLN A 49 -15.36 8.23 5.80
C GLN A 49 -15.38 6.72 6.02
N PHE A 50 -14.69 6.01 5.14
CA PHE A 50 -14.42 4.58 5.24
C PHE A 50 -12.92 4.36 5.38
N VAL A 51 -12.52 3.46 6.28
CA VAL A 51 -11.14 3.00 6.43
C VAL A 51 -11.14 1.50 6.12
N LEU A 52 -10.56 1.13 5.00
CA LEU A 52 -10.49 -0.26 4.54
C LEU A 52 -9.10 -0.83 4.80
N HIS A 53 -9.03 -2.05 5.27
CA HIS A 53 -7.78 -2.73 5.63
C HIS A 53 -7.43 -3.89 4.69
N LEU A 54 -8.35 -4.81 4.44
CA LEU A 54 -8.20 -5.96 3.55
C LEU A 54 -8.96 -5.79 2.24
N ILE A 55 -10.19 -5.33 2.34
CA ILE A 55 -11.11 -5.27 1.20
C ILE A 55 -10.69 -4.13 0.26
N PRO A 56 -10.58 -4.37 -1.06
CA PRO A 56 -10.29 -3.31 -2.03
C PRO A 56 -11.31 -2.18 -2.00
N ALA A 57 -10.85 -0.93 -2.23
CA ALA A 57 -11.70 0.25 -2.16
C ALA A 57 -12.89 0.25 -3.15
N GLY A 58 -12.79 -0.53 -4.21
CA GLY A 58 -13.87 -0.72 -5.18
C GLY A 58 -15.17 -1.26 -4.61
N ILE A 59 -15.15 -1.89 -3.43
CA ILE A 59 -16.35 -2.43 -2.78
C ILE A 59 -17.37 -1.34 -2.45
N LEU A 60 -16.92 -0.12 -2.23
CA LEU A 60 -17.76 1.03 -1.93
C LEU A 60 -18.53 1.57 -3.14
N HIS A 61 -18.19 1.13 -4.36
CA HIS A 61 -18.86 1.54 -5.59
C HIS A 61 -19.87 0.45 -6.03
N PRO A 62 -21.15 0.79 -6.20
CA PRO A 62 -22.15 -0.16 -6.66
C PRO A 62 -21.74 -0.86 -7.96
N GLY A 63 -21.99 -2.17 -8.05
CA GLY A 63 -21.73 -2.98 -9.25
C GLY A 63 -20.26 -3.35 -9.50
N LYS A 64 -19.28 -2.74 -8.80
CA LYS A 64 -17.86 -3.12 -8.93
C LYS A 64 -17.57 -4.40 -8.14
N LYS A 65 -16.67 -5.22 -8.68
CA LYS A 65 -16.21 -6.46 -8.04
C LYS A 65 -14.83 -6.28 -7.44
N CYS A 66 -14.58 -6.92 -6.30
CA CYS A 66 -13.35 -6.81 -5.53
C CYS A 66 -12.72 -8.17 -5.34
N VAL A 67 -11.40 -8.23 -5.48
CA VAL A 67 -10.62 -9.45 -5.35
C VAL A 67 -9.48 -9.27 -4.36
N ILE A 68 -9.36 -10.19 -3.43
CA ILE A 68 -8.19 -10.36 -2.58
C ILE A 68 -7.36 -11.50 -3.17
N GLY A 69 -6.22 -11.16 -3.77
CA GLY A 69 -5.36 -12.10 -4.50
C GLY A 69 -4.53 -13.00 -3.57
N ASN A 70 -3.92 -14.01 -4.15
CA ASN A 70 -3.08 -15.00 -3.42
C ASN A 70 -1.81 -14.42 -2.77
N GLY A 71 -1.40 -13.22 -3.18
CA GLY A 71 -0.27 -12.53 -2.56
C GLY A 71 -0.62 -11.84 -1.24
N VAL A 72 -1.90 -11.65 -0.93
CA VAL A 72 -2.35 -11.09 0.35
C VAL A 72 -2.33 -12.17 1.43
N VAL A 73 -1.88 -11.82 2.63
CA VAL A 73 -2.06 -12.66 3.82
C VAL A 73 -3.33 -12.23 4.56
N VAL A 74 -4.22 -13.18 4.82
CA VAL A 74 -5.58 -12.93 5.29
C VAL A 74 -5.73 -13.36 6.74
N ASP A 75 -6.16 -12.44 7.58
CA ASP A 75 -6.71 -12.75 8.90
C ASP A 75 -8.23 -12.94 8.74
N PRO A 76 -8.77 -14.17 8.91
CA PRO A 76 -10.19 -14.41 8.70
C PRO A 76 -11.08 -13.61 9.65
N ALA A 77 -10.66 -13.41 10.90
CA ALA A 77 -11.40 -12.60 11.86
C ALA A 77 -11.49 -11.14 11.40
N ALA A 78 -10.37 -10.55 10.98
CA ALA A 78 -10.34 -9.18 10.46
C ALA A 78 -11.18 -9.04 9.18
N LEU A 79 -11.18 -10.04 8.30
CA LEU A 79 -12.02 -10.04 7.10
C LEU A 79 -13.51 -10.04 7.46
N ILE A 80 -13.91 -10.87 8.43
CA ILE A 80 -15.28 -10.97 8.92
C ILE A 80 -15.70 -9.65 9.57
N GLU A 81 -14.88 -9.08 10.43
CA GLU A 81 -15.16 -7.78 11.07
C GLU A 81 -15.35 -6.67 10.02
N GLU A 82 -14.50 -6.62 9.00
CA GLU A 82 -14.56 -5.59 7.96
C GLU A 82 -15.80 -5.79 7.07
N THR A 83 -16.13 -7.03 6.68
CA THR A 83 -17.36 -7.33 5.91
C THR A 83 -18.62 -7.00 6.70
N ASP A 84 -18.70 -7.39 7.97
CA ASP A 84 -19.85 -7.10 8.84
C ASP A 84 -20.04 -5.59 9.02
N ALA A 85 -18.96 -4.84 9.22
CA ALA A 85 -19.01 -3.38 9.34
C ALA A 85 -19.51 -2.71 8.05
N LEU A 86 -19.11 -3.19 6.90
CA LEU A 86 -19.59 -2.68 5.61
C LEU A 86 -21.04 -3.03 5.37
N ILE A 87 -21.46 -4.25 5.67
CA ILE A 87 -22.86 -4.70 5.54
C ILE A 87 -23.78 -3.84 6.44
N LYS A 88 -23.38 -3.58 7.69
CA LYS A 88 -24.13 -2.70 8.61
C LYS A 88 -24.29 -1.28 8.06
N ARG A 89 -23.39 -0.83 7.19
CA ARG A 89 -23.46 0.48 6.51
C ARG A 89 -24.17 0.40 5.15
N GLY A 90 -24.85 -0.70 4.84
CA GLY A 90 -25.63 -0.89 3.63
C GLY A 90 -24.81 -1.26 2.38
N ILE A 91 -23.54 -1.61 2.52
CA ILE A 91 -22.70 -2.03 1.39
C ILE A 91 -22.98 -3.51 1.07
N GLN A 92 -23.39 -3.78 -0.16
CA GLN A 92 -23.58 -5.15 -0.63
C GLN A 92 -22.22 -5.80 -0.87
N ILE A 93 -21.94 -6.92 -0.20
CA ILE A 93 -20.67 -7.67 -0.31
C ILE A 93 -20.86 -8.96 -1.13
N LYS A 94 -21.94 -9.69 -0.88
CA LYS A 94 -22.24 -10.98 -1.52
C LYS A 94 -22.24 -10.88 -3.04
N GLY A 95 -21.50 -11.77 -3.71
CA GLY A 95 -21.34 -11.79 -5.16
C GLY A 95 -20.42 -10.70 -5.72
N ARG A 96 -19.83 -9.86 -4.85
CA ARG A 96 -18.93 -8.78 -5.23
C ARG A 96 -17.53 -8.90 -4.65
N LEU A 97 -17.34 -9.62 -3.55
CA LEU A 97 -16.03 -9.89 -2.95
C LEU A 97 -15.60 -11.32 -3.28
N PHE A 98 -14.35 -11.48 -3.71
CA PHE A 98 -13.71 -12.77 -3.98
C PHE A 98 -12.36 -12.81 -3.27
N VAL A 99 -12.10 -13.89 -2.54
CA VAL A 99 -10.86 -14.12 -1.80
C VAL A 99 -10.17 -15.36 -2.36
N SER A 100 -8.88 -15.23 -2.65
CA SER A 100 -8.13 -16.36 -3.21
C SER A 100 -8.07 -17.54 -2.26
N ASP A 101 -8.43 -18.71 -2.77
CA ASP A 101 -8.24 -20.01 -2.11
C ASP A 101 -6.76 -20.29 -1.80
N LYS A 102 -5.82 -19.65 -2.54
CA LYS A 102 -4.36 -19.77 -2.39
C LYS A 102 -3.75 -18.73 -1.46
N SER A 103 -4.54 -17.79 -0.90
CA SER A 103 -4.04 -16.83 0.09
C SER A 103 -3.65 -17.52 1.39
N HIS A 104 -2.57 -17.03 2.06
CA HIS A 104 -2.12 -17.59 3.32
C HIS A 104 -2.87 -16.96 4.50
N LEU A 105 -3.13 -17.78 5.50
CA LEU A 105 -3.85 -17.38 6.71
C LEU A 105 -2.90 -16.83 7.76
N ILE A 106 -3.26 -15.73 8.35
CA ILE A 106 -2.63 -15.22 9.56
C ILE A 106 -3.22 -16.01 10.74
N MET A 107 -2.37 -16.80 11.38
CA MET A 107 -2.73 -17.59 12.56
C MET A 107 -2.46 -16.80 13.85
N PRO A 108 -3.06 -17.17 15.00
CA PRO A 108 -2.88 -16.44 16.25
C PRO A 108 -1.43 -16.45 16.74
N TYR A 109 -0.68 -17.51 16.46
CA TYR A 109 0.75 -17.59 16.81
C TYR A 109 1.61 -16.59 16.02
N HIS A 110 1.25 -16.22 14.79
CA HIS A 110 1.95 -15.19 14.03
C HIS A 110 1.93 -13.85 14.75
N ARG A 111 0.76 -13.45 15.25
CA ARG A 111 0.60 -12.20 16.03
C ARG A 111 1.37 -12.24 17.34
N ALA A 112 1.35 -13.39 18.03
CA ALA A 112 2.08 -13.57 19.29
C ALA A 112 3.59 -13.48 19.06
N ILE A 113 4.14 -14.21 18.08
CA ILE A 113 5.57 -14.19 17.76
C ILE A 113 6.03 -12.80 17.33
N GLU A 114 5.27 -12.09 16.48
CA GLU A 114 5.63 -10.73 16.05
C GLU A 114 5.71 -9.78 17.26
N ARG A 115 4.72 -9.81 18.14
CA ARG A 115 4.66 -8.97 19.33
C ARG A 115 5.86 -9.23 20.27
N GLU A 116 6.12 -10.49 20.58
CA GLU A 116 7.20 -10.85 21.50
C GLU A 116 8.58 -10.59 20.88
N SER A 117 8.77 -10.89 19.58
CA SER A 117 10.00 -10.57 18.86
C SER A 117 10.28 -9.07 18.83
N GLU A 118 9.28 -8.24 18.52
CA GLU A 118 9.45 -6.78 18.56
C GLU A 118 9.74 -6.28 19.99
N ALA A 119 9.10 -6.86 21.01
CA ALA A 119 9.37 -6.48 22.40
C ALA A 119 10.82 -6.74 22.80
N GLN A 120 11.39 -7.88 22.39
CA GLN A 120 12.80 -8.23 22.69
C GLN A 120 13.85 -7.38 21.95
N LYS A 121 13.49 -6.81 20.78
CA LYS A 121 14.45 -5.99 20.00
C LYS A 121 14.84 -4.67 20.68
N GLY A 122 14.10 -4.20 21.68
CA GLY A 122 14.39 -2.95 22.39
C GLY A 122 14.51 -1.75 21.45
N THR A 123 15.68 -1.13 21.38
CA THR A 123 15.95 0.00 20.47
C THR A 123 16.05 -0.37 18.99
N ARG A 124 16.19 -1.65 18.67
CA ARG A 124 16.27 -2.17 17.29
C ARG A 124 14.88 -2.51 16.70
N LYS A 125 13.81 -2.06 17.34
CA LYS A 125 12.43 -2.26 16.82
C LYS A 125 12.28 -1.69 15.43
N ILE A 126 11.63 -2.45 14.56
CA ILE A 126 11.23 -1.99 13.21
C ILE A 126 10.01 -1.08 13.31
N GLY A 127 9.17 -1.28 14.31
CA GLY A 127 7.93 -0.56 14.49
C GLY A 127 6.77 -1.19 13.71
N THR A 128 6.69 -2.52 13.71
CA THR A 128 5.65 -3.29 13.03
C THR A 128 4.25 -2.96 13.55
N THR A 129 3.23 -3.42 12.83
CA THR A 129 1.82 -3.21 13.21
C THR A 129 1.32 -4.21 14.24
N GLY A 130 2.07 -5.26 14.57
CA GLY A 130 1.69 -6.34 15.48
C GLY A 130 0.57 -7.24 14.95
N ARG A 131 0.34 -7.27 13.64
CA ARG A 131 -0.77 -7.99 13.01
C ARG A 131 -0.38 -9.36 12.43
N GLY A 132 0.85 -9.80 12.65
CA GLY A 132 1.34 -11.11 12.22
C GLY A 132 1.71 -11.20 10.74
N ILE A 133 1.82 -10.07 10.05
CA ILE A 133 2.08 -10.03 8.60
C ILE A 133 3.43 -10.67 8.26
N GLY A 134 4.51 -10.20 8.89
CA GLY A 134 5.87 -10.70 8.65
C GLY A 134 6.01 -12.20 8.90
N PRO A 135 5.64 -12.71 10.08
CA PRO A 135 5.67 -14.15 10.37
C PRO A 135 4.86 -15.00 9.38
N THR A 136 3.69 -14.53 8.92
CA THR A 136 2.90 -15.27 7.93
C THR A 136 3.61 -15.35 6.57
N TYR A 137 4.29 -14.28 6.13
CA TYR A 137 5.12 -14.35 4.93
C TYR A 137 6.35 -15.24 5.12
N ALA A 138 6.93 -15.30 6.32
CA ALA A 138 8.02 -16.23 6.64
C ALA A 138 7.55 -17.68 6.49
N ASP A 139 6.41 -18.04 7.07
CA ASP A 139 5.82 -19.38 6.94
C ASP A 139 5.51 -19.73 5.48
N LYS A 140 4.98 -18.76 4.71
CA LYS A 140 4.75 -18.94 3.27
C LYS A 140 6.04 -19.33 2.53
N MET A 141 7.15 -18.61 2.78
CA MET A 141 8.43 -18.85 2.12
C MET A 141 9.11 -20.13 2.65
N SER A 142 8.92 -20.47 3.91
CA SER A 142 9.34 -21.74 4.52
C SER A 142 8.49 -22.94 4.06
N ARG A 143 7.40 -22.71 3.37
CA ARG A 143 6.48 -23.74 2.83
C ARG A 143 5.71 -24.53 3.91
N ILE A 144 5.53 -23.92 5.09
CA ILE A 144 4.73 -24.45 6.20
C ILE A 144 3.41 -23.69 6.37
N GLY A 145 3.22 -22.61 5.62
CA GLY A 145 2.03 -21.75 5.71
C GLY A 145 0.73 -22.49 5.39
N ILE A 146 -0.33 -22.12 6.10
CA ILE A 146 -1.68 -22.65 5.92
C ILE A 146 -2.40 -21.71 4.96
N ARG A 147 -3.03 -22.28 3.92
CA ARG A 147 -3.80 -21.53 2.91
C ARG A 147 -5.28 -21.52 3.22
N MET A 148 -6.01 -20.60 2.62
CA MET A 148 -7.47 -20.52 2.72
C MET A 148 -8.13 -21.83 2.28
N ALA A 149 -7.66 -22.48 1.22
CA ALA A 149 -8.17 -23.76 0.74
C ALA A 149 -8.05 -24.89 1.78
N ASP A 150 -7.00 -24.87 2.61
CA ASP A 150 -6.77 -25.91 3.62
C ASP A 150 -7.89 -25.96 4.67
N LEU A 151 -8.59 -24.85 4.92
CA LEU A 151 -9.72 -24.81 5.85
C LEU A 151 -10.91 -25.68 5.41
N TYR A 152 -10.98 -26.06 4.14
CA TYR A 152 -12.08 -26.88 3.60
C TYR A 152 -11.75 -28.36 3.52
N ASP A 153 -10.57 -28.75 4.04
CA ASP A 153 -10.17 -30.13 4.32
C ASP A 153 -9.73 -30.20 5.79
N GLY A 154 -10.67 -30.60 6.65
CA GLY A 154 -10.46 -30.58 8.12
C GLY A 154 -9.27 -31.41 8.58
N ASP A 155 -9.00 -32.56 7.93
CA ASP A 155 -7.86 -33.44 8.30
C ASP A 155 -6.53 -32.79 7.91
N VAL A 156 -6.46 -32.19 6.72
CA VAL A 156 -5.28 -31.45 6.25
C VAL A 156 -5.04 -30.25 7.13
N PHE A 157 -6.09 -29.47 7.45
CA PHE A 157 -5.96 -28.31 8.31
C PHE A 157 -5.49 -28.67 9.72
N TYR A 158 -6.12 -29.69 10.34
CA TYR A 158 -5.75 -30.14 11.69
C TYR A 158 -4.28 -30.61 11.76
N ARG A 159 -3.84 -31.41 10.79
CA ARG A 159 -2.46 -31.88 10.71
C ARG A 159 -1.47 -30.72 10.58
N LYS A 160 -1.64 -29.83 9.59
CA LYS A 160 -0.76 -28.66 9.39
C LYS A 160 -0.72 -27.75 10.61
N LEU A 161 -1.89 -27.50 11.22
CA LEU A 161 -1.98 -26.68 12.43
C LEU A 161 -1.24 -27.32 13.60
N SER A 162 -1.37 -28.64 13.79
CA SER A 162 -0.70 -29.37 14.86
C SER A 162 0.82 -29.35 14.70
N GLU A 163 1.31 -29.58 13.47
CA GLU A 163 2.73 -29.52 13.13
C GLU A 163 3.28 -28.10 13.43
N ASN A 164 2.64 -27.07 12.92
CA ASN A 164 3.07 -25.70 13.12
C ASN A 164 3.00 -25.27 14.60
N LEU A 165 1.94 -25.63 15.32
CA LEU A 165 1.81 -25.27 16.73
C LEU A 165 2.83 -25.96 17.62
N THR A 166 3.28 -27.17 17.27
CA THR A 166 4.36 -27.87 17.99
C THR A 166 5.63 -27.02 17.98
N GLU A 167 6.03 -26.51 16.83
CA GLU A 167 7.23 -25.66 16.67
C GLU A 167 7.01 -24.26 17.28
N MET A 168 5.90 -23.61 16.96
CA MET A 168 5.64 -22.24 17.39
C MET A 168 5.42 -22.13 18.90
N ASN A 169 4.76 -23.11 19.52
CA ASN A 169 4.64 -23.19 20.98
C ASN A 169 6.01 -23.38 21.65
N PHE A 170 6.90 -24.17 21.03
CA PHE A 170 8.26 -24.30 21.56
C PHE A 170 8.96 -22.91 21.62
N PHE A 171 8.86 -22.09 20.57
CA PHE A 171 9.41 -20.75 20.59
C PHE A 171 8.71 -19.84 21.62
N LEU A 172 7.39 -19.87 21.66
CA LEU A 172 6.62 -19.05 22.60
C LEU A 172 6.97 -19.36 24.05
N GLU A 173 7.04 -20.62 24.42
CA GLU A 173 7.26 -21.09 25.80
C GLU A 173 8.73 -21.01 26.21
N ASN A 174 9.66 -21.43 25.32
CA ASN A 174 11.07 -21.54 25.68
C ASN A 174 11.89 -20.29 25.41
N LEU A 175 11.61 -19.58 24.30
CA LEU A 175 12.34 -18.36 23.95
C LEU A 175 11.67 -17.10 24.52
N TYR A 176 10.35 -16.99 24.32
CA TYR A 176 9.62 -15.77 24.69
C TYR A 176 9.00 -15.84 26.10
N LYS A 177 8.94 -17.02 26.73
CA LYS A 177 8.38 -17.26 28.07
C LYS A 177 6.90 -16.84 28.19
N VAL A 178 6.14 -17.03 27.14
CA VAL A 178 4.70 -16.82 27.10
C VAL A 178 3.97 -18.12 26.79
N LYS A 179 2.71 -18.22 27.21
CA LYS A 179 1.90 -19.43 27.02
C LYS A 179 1.64 -19.69 25.53
N GLY A 180 1.80 -20.93 25.10
CA GLY A 180 1.46 -21.41 23.76
C GLY A 180 -0.05 -21.54 23.53
N PHE A 181 -0.42 -22.04 22.37
CA PHE A 181 -1.80 -22.22 21.90
C PHE A 181 -2.20 -23.70 21.92
N GLU A 182 -3.44 -23.98 22.28
CA GLU A 182 -4.03 -25.30 22.21
C GLU A 182 -4.56 -25.56 20.79
N VAL A 183 -4.15 -26.68 20.19
CA VAL A 183 -4.49 -27.04 18.80
C VAL A 183 -5.99 -27.06 18.59
N LYS A 184 -6.73 -27.80 19.47
CA LYS A 184 -8.18 -27.96 19.32
C LYS A 184 -8.91 -26.60 19.34
N ARG A 185 -8.52 -25.70 20.24
CA ARG A 185 -9.14 -24.37 20.34
C ARG A 185 -8.95 -23.54 19.08
N VAL A 186 -7.72 -23.52 18.54
CA VAL A 186 -7.42 -22.77 17.31
C VAL A 186 -8.13 -23.42 16.12
N TYR A 187 -8.18 -24.75 16.07
CA TYR A 187 -8.89 -25.47 15.01
C TYR A 187 -10.38 -25.11 15.00
N ASP A 188 -11.06 -25.25 16.14
CA ASP A 188 -12.49 -24.97 16.24
C ASP A 188 -12.82 -23.52 15.84
N GLU A 189 -12.01 -22.56 16.29
CA GLU A 189 -12.15 -21.14 15.95
C GLU A 189 -12.02 -20.90 14.44
N TYR A 190 -11.02 -21.50 13.79
CA TYR A 190 -10.80 -21.31 12.35
C TYR A 190 -11.79 -22.06 11.48
N MET A 191 -12.36 -23.17 11.97
CA MET A 191 -13.46 -23.85 11.29
C MET A 191 -14.75 -23.02 11.31
N ASP A 192 -15.01 -22.29 12.40
CA ASP A 192 -16.11 -21.33 12.42
C ASP A 192 -15.88 -20.19 11.40
N TYR A 193 -14.67 -19.62 11.37
CA TYR A 193 -14.32 -18.62 10.35
C TYR A 193 -14.46 -19.17 8.92
N ALA A 194 -14.04 -20.41 8.67
CA ALA A 194 -14.15 -21.07 7.38
C ALA A 194 -15.62 -21.08 6.87
N THR A 195 -16.57 -21.37 7.76
CA THR A 195 -17.97 -21.37 7.44
C THR A 195 -18.46 -19.97 7.01
N ARG A 196 -18.02 -18.93 7.71
CA ARG A 196 -18.44 -17.56 7.46
C ARG A 196 -17.84 -16.95 6.18
N VAL A 197 -16.58 -17.30 5.85
CA VAL A 197 -15.90 -16.74 4.67
C VAL A 197 -16.11 -17.55 3.40
N ARG A 198 -16.72 -18.75 3.48
CA ARG A 198 -16.82 -19.70 2.37
C ARG A 198 -17.41 -19.10 1.09
N GLU A 199 -18.41 -18.27 1.22
CA GLU A 199 -19.08 -17.67 0.06
C GLU A 199 -18.19 -16.70 -0.74
N TYR A 200 -17.08 -16.23 -0.16
CA TYR A 200 -16.14 -15.34 -0.82
C TYR A 200 -14.96 -16.07 -1.47
N VAL A 201 -14.71 -17.32 -1.11
CA VAL A 201 -13.50 -18.06 -1.53
C VAL A 201 -13.64 -18.61 -2.94
N ALA A 202 -12.64 -18.31 -3.78
CA ALA A 202 -12.64 -18.71 -5.20
C ALA A 202 -11.18 -18.88 -5.71
N ASP A 203 -11.01 -19.59 -6.85
CA ASP A 203 -9.77 -19.49 -7.64
C ASP A 203 -9.73 -18.13 -8.35
N THR A 204 -9.16 -17.15 -7.66
CA THR A 204 -9.09 -15.77 -8.17
C THR A 204 -8.16 -15.62 -9.36
N SER A 205 -7.18 -16.50 -9.52
CA SER A 205 -6.28 -16.47 -10.69
C SER A 205 -7.03 -16.87 -11.96
N GLN A 206 -7.85 -17.92 -11.89
CA GLN A 206 -8.71 -18.32 -13.00
C GLN A 206 -9.75 -17.22 -13.30
N LEU A 207 -10.41 -16.69 -12.26
CA LEU A 207 -11.41 -15.61 -12.40
C LEU A 207 -10.81 -14.41 -13.13
N LEU A 208 -9.65 -13.90 -12.68
CA LEU A 208 -9.02 -12.70 -13.26
C LEU A 208 -8.61 -12.93 -14.72
N ASN A 209 -8.01 -14.08 -15.04
CA ASN A 209 -7.64 -14.38 -16.43
C ASN A 209 -8.87 -14.52 -17.34
N GLN A 210 -9.97 -15.10 -16.85
CA GLN A 210 -11.22 -15.19 -17.59
C GLN A 210 -11.82 -13.81 -17.89
N VAL A 211 -11.97 -12.95 -16.87
CA VAL A 211 -12.59 -11.63 -17.06
C VAL A 211 -11.72 -10.69 -17.90
N MET A 212 -10.40 -10.89 -17.89
CA MET A 212 -9.49 -10.22 -18.84
C MET A 212 -9.75 -10.68 -20.28
N ALA A 213 -10.00 -11.98 -20.51
CA ALA A 213 -10.35 -12.47 -21.83
C ALA A 213 -11.72 -11.94 -22.29
N GLU A 214 -12.63 -11.67 -21.38
CA GLU A 214 -13.93 -11.02 -21.62
C GLU A 214 -13.83 -9.50 -21.87
N GLY A 215 -12.62 -8.92 -21.83
CA GLY A 215 -12.41 -7.49 -22.11
C GLY A 215 -12.73 -6.57 -20.93
N LYS A 216 -12.80 -7.06 -19.69
CA LYS A 216 -13.07 -6.25 -18.49
C LYS A 216 -11.86 -5.42 -18.10
N ASN A 217 -12.09 -4.22 -17.57
CA ASN A 217 -11.07 -3.35 -17.01
C ASN A 217 -10.72 -3.76 -15.58
N ILE A 218 -9.44 -3.95 -15.30
CA ILE A 218 -8.96 -4.34 -13.96
C ILE A 218 -8.01 -3.29 -13.41
N MET A 219 -8.25 -2.91 -12.16
CA MET A 219 -7.33 -2.08 -11.38
C MET A 219 -6.70 -2.90 -10.26
N PHE A 220 -5.38 -2.96 -10.26
CA PHE A 220 -4.61 -3.58 -9.17
C PHE A 220 -4.23 -2.49 -8.16
N GLU A 221 -4.81 -2.59 -6.98
CA GLU A 221 -4.62 -1.66 -5.87
C GLU A 221 -3.46 -2.10 -4.99
N GLY A 222 -2.32 -1.40 -5.09
CA GLY A 222 -1.16 -1.61 -4.23
C GLY A 222 -1.37 -1.02 -2.84
N ALA A 223 -0.77 -1.65 -1.85
CA ALA A 223 -0.64 -1.14 -0.49
C ALA A 223 0.81 -0.73 -0.21
N GLN A 224 1.05 0.04 0.86
CA GLN A 224 2.36 0.58 1.22
C GLN A 224 2.94 1.46 0.08
N GLY A 225 4.25 1.43 -0.15
CA GLY A 225 4.93 2.16 -1.21
C GLY A 225 6.20 1.45 -1.64
N THR A 226 6.80 1.85 -2.74
CA THR A 226 7.98 1.22 -3.34
C THR A 226 9.15 1.09 -2.36
N HIS A 227 9.39 2.13 -1.54
CA HIS A 227 10.51 2.10 -0.56
C HIS A 227 10.19 1.29 0.71
N LEU A 228 9.00 0.68 0.78
CA LEU A 228 8.63 -0.33 1.76
C LEU A 228 8.57 -1.75 1.17
N ASP A 229 8.86 -1.94 -0.12
CA ASP A 229 8.94 -3.26 -0.75
C ASP A 229 10.05 -4.10 -0.12
N VAL A 230 9.84 -5.42 0.04
CA VAL A 230 10.79 -6.31 0.71
C VAL A 230 12.11 -6.43 -0.05
N ASP A 231 12.09 -6.34 -1.38
CA ASP A 231 13.27 -6.48 -2.25
C ASP A 231 13.87 -5.12 -2.64
N HIS A 232 13.03 -4.11 -2.86
CA HIS A 232 13.40 -2.80 -3.43
C HIS A 232 13.37 -1.65 -2.42
N GLY A 233 12.88 -1.89 -1.21
CA GLY A 233 12.74 -0.86 -0.18
C GLY A 233 14.01 -0.66 0.65
N THR A 234 13.88 0.22 1.65
CA THR A 234 14.95 0.56 2.60
C THR A 234 15.10 -0.53 3.69
N TYR A 235 15.49 -1.72 3.28
CA TYR A 235 15.65 -2.89 4.15
C TYR A 235 16.63 -2.61 5.31
N PRO A 236 16.34 -2.99 6.59
CA PRO A 236 15.22 -3.85 7.01
C PRO A 236 13.90 -3.12 7.36
N TYR A 237 13.83 -1.82 7.14
CA TYR A 237 12.67 -0.98 7.47
C TYR A 237 11.62 -1.01 6.33
N VAL A 238 11.09 -2.18 6.07
CA VAL A 238 10.18 -2.50 4.95
C VAL A 238 8.99 -3.33 5.42
N THR A 239 7.98 -3.51 4.56
CA THR A 239 6.96 -4.56 4.72
C THR A 239 7.52 -5.90 4.22
N SER A 240 6.94 -7.01 4.66
CA SER A 240 7.37 -8.35 4.24
C SER A 240 6.72 -8.79 2.92
N SER A 241 6.26 -7.85 2.10
CA SER A 241 5.56 -8.14 0.85
C SER A 241 6.10 -7.31 -0.32
N ASN A 242 5.85 -7.76 -1.55
CA ASN A 242 6.23 -7.06 -2.76
C ASN A 242 5.22 -5.95 -3.09
N ALA A 243 5.53 -4.72 -2.70
CA ALA A 243 4.71 -3.54 -2.90
C ALA A 243 4.86 -2.91 -4.29
N THR A 244 5.85 -3.36 -5.07
CA THR A 244 6.09 -2.94 -6.45
C THR A 244 5.07 -3.53 -7.43
N ALA A 245 5.00 -2.98 -8.64
CA ALA A 245 4.06 -3.42 -9.68
C ALA A 245 4.24 -4.90 -10.07
N GLY A 246 5.47 -5.42 -10.03
CA GLY A 246 5.75 -6.85 -10.25
C GLY A 246 5.00 -7.76 -9.29
N GLY A 247 4.75 -7.29 -8.06
CA GLY A 247 3.95 -7.98 -7.06
C GLY A 247 2.50 -8.23 -7.48
N ALA A 248 1.95 -7.42 -8.38
CA ALA A 248 0.60 -7.64 -8.92
C ALA A 248 0.53 -8.94 -9.73
N CYS A 249 1.56 -9.25 -10.51
CA CYS A 249 1.63 -10.49 -11.29
C CYS A 249 1.70 -11.72 -10.39
N THR A 250 2.66 -11.76 -9.47
CA THR A 250 2.86 -12.90 -8.56
C THR A 250 1.73 -13.04 -7.54
N GLY A 251 1.18 -11.92 -7.08
CA GLY A 251 0.13 -11.89 -6.06
C GLY A 251 -1.28 -12.16 -6.59
N THR A 252 -1.47 -12.33 -7.90
CA THR A 252 -2.78 -12.60 -8.50
C THR A 252 -2.78 -13.73 -9.53
N GLY A 253 -1.61 -14.16 -10.02
CA GLY A 253 -1.49 -15.14 -11.10
C GLY A 253 -1.81 -14.57 -12.48
N VAL A 254 -1.70 -13.25 -12.64
CA VAL A 254 -1.83 -12.57 -13.94
C VAL A 254 -0.45 -12.43 -14.59
N GLY A 255 -0.34 -12.77 -15.85
CA GLY A 255 0.92 -12.65 -16.59
C GLY A 255 1.37 -11.19 -16.77
N PRO A 256 2.68 -10.89 -16.72
CA PRO A 256 3.18 -9.52 -16.78
C PRO A 256 2.81 -8.78 -18.08
N THR A 257 2.70 -9.47 -19.19
CA THR A 257 2.28 -8.90 -20.49
C THR A 257 0.80 -8.50 -20.56
N ARG A 258 0.05 -8.82 -19.52
CA ARG A 258 -1.37 -8.43 -19.39
C ARG A 258 -1.53 -7.10 -18.64
N ILE A 259 -0.48 -6.54 -18.07
CA ILE A 259 -0.48 -5.22 -17.44
C ILE A 259 -0.20 -4.16 -18.52
N HIS A 260 -1.14 -3.24 -18.71
CA HIS A 260 -1.05 -2.22 -19.76
C HIS A 260 -0.39 -0.94 -19.27
N GLY A 261 -0.55 -0.59 -17.98
CA GLY A 261 0.06 0.59 -17.41
C GLY A 261 0.24 0.50 -15.91
N VAL A 262 1.16 1.31 -15.39
CA VAL A 262 1.43 1.44 -13.97
C VAL A 262 1.40 2.90 -13.59
N LEU A 263 0.44 3.28 -12.72
CA LEU A 263 0.31 4.62 -12.17
C LEU A 263 1.02 4.70 -10.83
N GLY A 264 2.04 5.52 -10.73
CA GLY A 264 2.73 5.83 -9.48
C GLY A 264 2.05 6.97 -8.72
N VAL A 265 1.72 6.77 -7.46
CA VAL A 265 1.17 7.84 -6.62
C VAL A 265 2.27 8.40 -5.73
N ALA A 266 2.51 9.70 -5.81
CA ALA A 266 3.44 10.47 -4.98
C ALA A 266 2.71 11.61 -4.28
N LYS A 267 3.08 11.94 -3.04
CA LYS A 267 2.73 13.23 -2.45
C LYS A 267 3.59 14.35 -3.05
N ALA A 268 3.08 15.56 -3.07
CA ALA A 268 3.87 16.76 -3.38
C ALA A 268 5.00 17.03 -2.38
N TYR A 269 5.09 16.25 -1.32
CA TYR A 269 6.17 16.15 -0.33
C TYR A 269 6.34 14.68 0.06
N THR A 270 7.15 14.36 1.05
CA THR A 270 7.35 12.95 1.43
C THR A 270 6.95 12.73 2.89
N THR A 271 6.39 11.55 3.19
CA THR A 271 6.13 11.14 4.57
C THR A 271 6.63 9.73 4.82
N ARG A 272 7.04 9.46 6.06
CA ARG A 272 7.42 8.14 6.51
C ARG A 272 6.87 7.83 7.89
N VAL A 273 6.38 6.61 8.10
CA VAL A 273 6.03 6.08 9.42
C VAL A 273 7.12 5.12 9.88
N GLY A 274 7.44 5.14 11.17
CA GLY A 274 8.40 4.23 11.78
C GLY A 274 9.86 4.63 11.57
N SER A 275 10.73 3.67 11.84
CA SER A 275 12.19 3.84 11.80
C SER A 275 12.76 3.77 10.38
N GLY A 276 14.05 4.03 10.26
CA GLY A 276 14.82 3.94 9.04
C GLY A 276 15.17 5.30 8.43
N PRO A 277 16.07 5.31 7.43
CA PRO A 277 16.60 6.53 6.85
C PRO A 277 15.53 7.35 6.13
N PHE A 278 15.64 8.66 6.24
CA PHE A 278 14.76 9.61 5.58
C PHE A 278 15.55 10.87 5.23
N PRO A 279 16.33 10.87 4.14
CA PRO A 279 17.29 11.95 3.83
C PRO A 279 16.64 13.35 3.74
N THR A 280 15.41 13.43 3.26
CA THR A 280 14.70 14.71 3.08
C THR A 280 13.90 15.14 4.31
N GLU A 281 14.05 14.48 5.47
CA GLU A 281 13.29 14.77 6.68
C GLU A 281 13.43 16.21 7.15
N ILE A 282 12.30 16.89 7.33
CA ILE A 282 12.21 18.23 7.88
C ILE A 282 12.11 18.13 9.40
N LYS A 283 12.76 19.02 10.11
CA LYS A 283 12.76 19.09 11.59
C LYS A 283 12.18 20.42 12.08
N GLY A 284 11.76 20.45 13.34
CA GLY A 284 11.30 21.69 13.98
C GLY A 284 9.91 22.17 13.55
N ALA A 285 9.68 23.47 13.59
CA ALA A 285 8.38 24.10 13.36
C ALA A 285 7.81 23.84 11.96
N GLU A 286 8.66 23.84 10.94
CA GLU A 286 8.26 23.57 9.54
C GLU A 286 7.66 22.16 9.39
N CYS A 287 8.26 21.15 10.01
CA CYS A 287 7.71 19.79 10.04
C CYS A 287 6.36 19.74 10.74
N HIS A 288 6.21 20.48 11.85
CA HIS A 288 4.95 20.54 12.59
C HIS A 288 3.84 21.16 11.75
N ALA A 289 4.10 22.31 11.12
CA ALA A 289 3.13 22.99 10.27
C ALA A 289 2.66 22.11 9.10
N LEU A 290 3.61 21.45 8.43
CA LEU A 290 3.30 20.52 7.32
C LEU A 290 2.47 19.32 7.79
N ARG A 291 2.80 18.76 8.96
CA ARG A 291 2.08 17.63 9.55
C ARG A 291 0.63 17.98 9.90
N GLU A 292 0.42 19.09 10.57
CA GLU A 292 -0.91 19.55 10.96
C GLU A 292 -1.78 19.86 9.74
N LYS A 293 -1.27 20.66 8.81
CA LYS A 293 -1.99 21.02 7.58
C LYS A 293 -2.29 19.79 6.72
N GLY A 294 -1.32 18.88 6.59
CA GLY A 294 -1.46 17.62 5.87
C GLY A 294 -2.25 16.54 6.61
N ARG A 295 -2.58 16.74 7.91
CA ARG A 295 -3.16 15.73 8.79
C ARG A 295 -2.34 14.43 8.73
N GLU A 296 -1.02 14.57 8.86
CA GLU A 296 -0.08 13.46 8.70
C GLU A 296 0.04 12.64 9.99
N PHE A 297 -1.02 11.88 10.25
CA PHE A 297 -1.14 10.92 11.35
C PHE A 297 -1.56 9.57 10.79
N GLY A 298 -1.09 8.48 11.40
CA GLY A 298 -1.43 7.13 10.97
C GLY A 298 -2.92 6.85 11.15
N ALA A 299 -3.60 6.41 10.10
CA ALA A 299 -5.06 6.16 10.12
C ALA A 299 -5.49 5.15 11.19
N THR A 300 -4.63 4.16 11.49
CA THR A 300 -4.92 3.09 12.44
C THR A 300 -4.35 3.37 13.84
N THR A 301 -3.16 3.96 13.92
CA THR A 301 -2.40 4.09 15.18
C THR A 301 -2.38 5.51 15.73
N GLY A 302 -2.83 6.51 14.96
CA GLY A 302 -2.73 7.93 15.31
C GLY A 302 -1.29 8.46 15.43
N ARG A 303 -0.27 7.65 15.14
CA ARG A 303 1.13 8.06 15.25
C ARG A 303 1.45 9.19 14.28
N PRO A 304 2.17 10.25 14.72
CA PRO A 304 2.60 11.31 13.83
C PRO A 304 3.55 10.75 12.77
N ARG A 305 3.35 11.15 11.52
CA ARG A 305 4.27 10.84 10.43
C ARG A 305 5.44 11.80 10.44
N ARG A 306 6.61 11.30 10.10
CA ARG A 306 7.78 12.10 9.73
C ARG A 306 7.49 12.73 8.38
N CYS A 307 7.77 14.03 8.23
CA CYS A 307 7.54 14.76 6.98
C CYS A 307 8.88 15.21 6.39
N GLY A 308 8.97 15.23 5.09
CA GLY A 308 10.16 15.64 4.33
C GLY A 308 9.78 16.28 3.01
N TRP A 309 10.74 16.96 2.37
CA TRP A 309 10.56 17.50 1.04
C TRP A 309 10.45 16.39 -0.01
N PHE A 310 9.91 16.71 -1.18
CA PHE A 310 9.79 15.76 -2.28
C PHE A 310 11.17 15.22 -2.68
N ASP A 311 11.28 13.91 -2.72
CA ASP A 311 12.52 13.21 -3.00
C ASP A 311 12.50 12.65 -4.43
N VAL A 312 13.15 13.38 -5.32
CA VAL A 312 13.24 12.99 -6.74
C VAL A 312 14.06 11.73 -6.91
N VAL A 313 15.12 11.53 -6.10
CA VAL A 313 15.96 10.31 -6.18
C VAL A 313 15.13 9.07 -5.87
N ALA A 314 14.32 9.16 -4.80
CA ALA A 314 13.41 8.08 -4.42
C ALA A 314 12.35 7.82 -5.49
N VAL A 315 11.72 8.89 -6.02
CA VAL A 315 10.67 8.72 -7.04
C VAL A 315 11.23 8.22 -8.37
N ARG A 316 12.42 8.65 -8.80
CA ARG A 316 13.09 8.09 -10.00
C ARG A 316 13.37 6.60 -9.87
N TYR A 317 13.86 6.17 -8.71
CA TYR A 317 14.02 4.75 -8.42
C TYR A 317 12.68 4.00 -8.53
N ALA A 318 11.61 4.57 -7.96
CA ALA A 318 10.28 3.99 -8.07
C ALA A 318 9.78 3.94 -9.53
N VAL A 319 10.04 4.98 -10.34
CA VAL A 319 9.74 4.99 -11.78
C VAL A 319 10.39 3.79 -12.47
N ALA A 320 11.68 3.58 -12.22
CA ALA A 320 12.45 2.51 -12.88
C ALA A 320 11.97 1.10 -12.47
N VAL A 321 11.89 0.80 -11.15
CA VAL A 321 11.59 -0.56 -10.67
C VAL A 321 10.15 -0.99 -10.89
N ASN A 322 9.22 -0.03 -11.03
CA ASN A 322 7.82 -0.32 -11.33
C ASN A 322 7.48 -0.21 -12.82
N GLY A 323 8.35 0.37 -13.63
CA GLY A 323 8.03 0.69 -15.03
C GLY A 323 6.85 1.65 -15.13
N LEU A 324 6.88 2.77 -14.35
CA LEU A 324 5.75 3.69 -14.30
C LEU A 324 5.45 4.30 -15.67
N THR A 325 4.19 4.29 -16.04
CA THR A 325 3.71 4.97 -17.24
C THR A 325 3.31 6.42 -16.98
N SER A 326 2.98 6.73 -15.73
CA SER A 326 2.66 8.09 -15.29
C SER A 326 2.63 8.22 -13.75
N LEU A 327 2.53 9.46 -13.28
CA LEU A 327 2.42 9.84 -11.87
C LEU A 327 1.06 10.46 -11.56
N ALA A 328 0.58 10.22 -10.34
CA ALA A 328 -0.46 11.00 -9.69
C ALA A 328 0.16 11.76 -8.52
N ILE A 329 0.15 13.10 -8.56
CA ILE A 329 0.67 13.94 -7.48
C ILE A 329 -0.46 14.33 -6.55
N THR A 330 -0.32 14.01 -5.27
CA THR A 330 -1.35 14.26 -4.25
C THR A 330 -0.93 15.33 -3.26
N LYS A 331 -1.92 15.88 -2.54
CA LYS A 331 -1.65 16.82 -1.43
C LYS A 331 -0.95 18.13 -1.83
N MET A 332 -1.24 18.64 -3.04
CA MET A 332 -0.71 19.95 -3.48
C MET A 332 -1.13 21.09 -2.55
N ASP A 333 -2.39 21.05 -2.09
CA ASP A 333 -3.01 22.01 -1.18
C ASP A 333 -2.28 22.15 0.16
N VAL A 334 -1.54 21.16 0.58
CA VAL A 334 -0.77 21.20 1.82
C VAL A 334 0.40 22.18 1.73
N LEU A 335 0.94 22.41 0.55
CA LEU A 335 2.06 23.32 0.30
C LEU A 335 1.65 24.77 0.03
N ASP A 336 0.35 25.09 0.03
CA ASP A 336 -0.18 26.41 -0.36
C ASP A 336 0.43 27.59 0.40
N ASP A 337 0.76 27.41 1.70
CA ASP A 337 1.29 28.48 2.53
C ASP A 337 2.82 28.51 2.64
N CYS A 338 3.51 27.56 1.98
CA CYS A 338 4.96 27.50 2.03
C CYS A 338 5.57 28.68 1.28
N GLU A 339 6.50 29.42 1.90
CA GLU A 339 7.27 30.47 1.23
C GLU A 339 8.28 29.90 0.23
N GLN A 340 8.87 28.75 0.60
CA GLN A 340 9.81 28.00 -0.24
C GLN A 340 9.41 26.52 -0.25
N ILE A 341 9.62 25.88 -1.40
CA ILE A 341 9.39 24.46 -1.61
C ILE A 341 10.66 23.87 -2.22
N LYS A 342 11.04 22.65 -1.80
CA LYS A 342 12.32 22.06 -2.22
C LYS A 342 12.10 20.72 -2.90
N LEU A 343 12.89 20.46 -3.95
CA LEU A 343 13.03 19.14 -4.59
C LEU A 343 14.43 18.60 -4.27
N CYS A 344 14.50 17.42 -3.66
CA CYS A 344 15.76 16.74 -3.46
C CYS A 344 16.18 16.06 -4.77
N VAL A 345 17.24 16.57 -5.39
CA VAL A 345 17.72 16.12 -6.70
C VAL A 345 18.94 15.18 -6.60
N GLY A 346 19.51 15.02 -5.41
CA GLY A 346 20.64 14.15 -5.13
C GLY A 346 20.92 14.09 -3.64
N TYR A 347 21.84 13.22 -3.26
CA TYR A 347 22.31 13.08 -1.89
C TYR A 347 23.83 13.31 -1.82
N ARG A 348 24.31 13.83 -0.71
CA ARG A 348 25.72 13.94 -0.39
C ARG A 348 26.02 13.15 0.87
N SER A 349 27.03 12.28 0.81
CA SER A 349 27.57 11.59 1.99
C SER A 349 29.08 11.61 1.92
N LYS A 350 29.74 12.26 2.88
CA LYS A 350 31.18 12.54 2.88
C LYS A 350 31.59 13.22 1.55
N ASP A 351 32.56 12.64 0.83
CA ASP A 351 33.10 13.19 -0.43
C ASP A 351 32.35 12.66 -1.68
N ARG A 352 31.21 11.97 -1.50
CA ARG A 352 30.46 11.35 -2.59
C ARG A 352 29.09 12.01 -2.77
N THR A 353 28.75 12.26 -4.03
CA THR A 353 27.39 12.65 -4.43
C THR A 353 26.72 11.47 -5.09
N PHE A 354 25.44 11.25 -4.75
CA PHE A 354 24.61 10.19 -5.29
C PHE A 354 23.41 10.81 -5.97
N TYR A 355 23.18 10.44 -7.21
CA TYR A 355 21.97 10.76 -7.96
C TYR A 355 20.99 9.56 -8.04
N GLU A 356 21.44 8.41 -7.57
CA GLU A 356 20.69 7.17 -7.43
C GLU A 356 20.59 6.78 -5.94
N MET A 357 19.57 6.00 -5.59
CA MET A 357 19.37 5.54 -4.20
C MET A 357 20.51 4.61 -3.77
N PRO A 358 21.30 4.96 -2.73
CA PRO A 358 22.28 4.05 -2.20
C PRO A 358 21.67 2.76 -1.65
N SER A 359 22.18 1.61 -2.05
CA SER A 359 21.70 0.31 -1.57
C SER A 359 22.09 0.02 -0.10
N GLN A 360 23.19 0.57 0.37
CA GLN A 360 23.63 0.42 1.76
C GLN A 360 22.87 1.39 2.66
N ILE A 361 22.08 0.82 3.59
CA ILE A 361 21.27 1.60 4.52
C ILE A 361 22.08 2.55 5.40
N SER A 362 23.29 2.14 5.81
CA SER A 362 24.21 2.97 6.60
C SER A 362 24.76 4.18 5.83
N VAL A 363 24.86 4.07 4.51
CA VAL A 363 25.22 5.20 3.64
C VAL A 363 24.02 6.13 3.49
N LEU A 364 22.85 5.58 3.21
CA LEU A 364 21.62 6.36 3.05
C LEU A 364 21.25 7.15 4.31
N ASP A 365 21.48 6.58 5.49
CA ASP A 365 21.20 7.21 6.79
C ASP A 365 22.14 8.41 7.08
N GLN A 366 23.32 8.45 6.44
CA GLN A 366 24.28 9.55 6.53
C GLN A 366 24.16 10.55 5.38
N CYS A 367 23.20 10.35 4.47
CA CYS A 367 23.02 11.24 3.33
C CYS A 367 22.35 12.54 3.73
N GLU A 368 22.94 13.64 3.26
CA GLU A 368 22.34 14.97 3.26
C GLU A 368 21.70 15.26 1.89
N PRO A 369 20.49 15.79 1.83
CA PRO A 369 19.84 16.09 0.57
C PRO A 369 20.44 17.28 -0.15
N ILE A 370 20.58 17.19 -1.46
CA ILE A 370 20.90 18.31 -2.34
C ILE A 370 19.58 18.83 -2.92
N TYR A 371 19.26 20.10 -2.67
CA TYR A 371 17.99 20.68 -3.04
C TYR A 371 18.07 21.66 -4.19
N GLU A 372 17.09 21.58 -5.11
CA GLU A 372 16.62 22.71 -5.88
C GLU A 372 15.52 23.41 -5.07
N VAL A 373 15.59 24.74 -4.95
CA VAL A 373 14.67 25.57 -4.15
C VAL A 373 13.77 26.38 -5.08
N PHE A 374 12.47 26.33 -4.81
CA PHE A 374 11.43 27.05 -5.56
C PHE A 374 10.71 28.03 -4.63
N SER A 375 10.31 29.17 -5.15
CA SER A 375 9.35 30.04 -4.47
C SER A 375 8.01 29.32 -4.36
N GLY A 376 7.43 29.32 -3.17
CA GLY A 376 6.09 28.80 -2.96
C GLY A 376 5.06 29.66 -3.72
N TRP A 377 3.91 29.07 -3.98
CA TRP A 377 2.84 29.78 -4.69
C TRP A 377 1.98 30.66 -3.78
N GLN A 378 1.96 30.43 -2.48
CA GLN A 378 1.27 31.24 -1.46
C GLN A 378 -0.18 31.64 -1.86
N LYS A 379 -0.88 30.73 -2.51
CA LYS A 379 -2.26 30.87 -2.99
C LYS A 379 -2.97 29.53 -2.81
N PRO A 380 -4.26 29.54 -2.43
CA PRO A 380 -5.00 28.29 -2.27
C PRO A 380 -5.14 27.57 -3.61
N THR A 381 -4.76 26.29 -3.63
CA THR A 381 -4.97 25.39 -4.76
C THR A 381 -6.19 24.49 -4.56
N THR A 382 -6.74 24.44 -3.34
CA THR A 382 -7.90 23.60 -3.01
C THR A 382 -9.09 23.88 -3.93
N GLY A 383 -9.55 22.83 -4.61
CA GLY A 383 -10.72 22.89 -5.49
C GLY A 383 -10.42 23.37 -6.91
N ILE A 384 -9.17 23.69 -7.25
CA ILE A 384 -8.79 23.95 -8.64
C ILE A 384 -8.92 22.64 -9.43
N SER A 385 -9.68 22.68 -10.53
CA SER A 385 -10.00 21.53 -11.39
C SER A 385 -9.35 21.56 -12.77
N SER A 386 -8.62 22.64 -13.09
CA SER A 386 -7.90 22.79 -14.37
C SER A 386 -6.44 23.15 -14.12
N TYR A 387 -5.51 22.55 -14.88
CA TYR A 387 -4.07 22.79 -14.77
C TYR A 387 -3.71 24.26 -15.03
N SER A 388 -4.35 24.89 -16.01
CA SER A 388 -4.10 26.30 -16.37
C SER A 388 -4.51 27.31 -15.29
N GLN A 389 -5.34 26.90 -14.33
CA GLN A 389 -5.77 27.71 -13.19
C GLN A 389 -4.81 27.59 -11.99
N LEU A 390 -3.91 26.61 -11.99
CA LEU A 390 -2.89 26.52 -10.95
C LEU A 390 -1.97 27.75 -10.97
N PRO A 391 -1.51 28.25 -9.81
CA PRO A 391 -0.48 29.26 -9.74
C PRO A 391 0.75 28.87 -10.57
N LEU A 392 1.39 29.84 -11.23
CA LEU A 392 2.55 29.59 -12.10
C LEU A 392 3.66 28.84 -11.38
N GLN A 393 3.93 29.16 -10.11
CA GLN A 393 4.93 28.48 -9.28
C GLN A 393 4.57 27.01 -9.07
N ALA A 394 3.27 26.69 -8.87
CA ALA A 394 2.81 25.30 -8.74
C ALA A 394 2.98 24.53 -10.05
N GLN A 395 2.68 25.16 -11.19
CA GLN A 395 2.94 24.58 -12.51
C GLN A 395 4.45 24.34 -12.74
N THR A 396 5.30 25.31 -12.39
CA THR A 396 6.77 25.19 -12.49
C THR A 396 7.28 24.03 -11.65
N TYR A 397 6.79 23.87 -10.43
CA TYR A 397 7.12 22.77 -9.54
C TYR A 397 6.74 21.40 -10.15
N LEU A 398 5.52 21.25 -10.65
CA LEU A 398 5.03 20.03 -11.28
C LEU A 398 5.80 19.68 -12.56
N ASN A 399 6.07 20.68 -13.40
CA ASN A 399 6.86 20.50 -14.61
C ASN A 399 8.27 20.03 -14.28
N ARG A 400 8.88 20.60 -13.23
CA ARG A 400 10.22 20.17 -12.81
C ARG A 400 10.26 18.74 -12.27
N ILE A 401 9.20 18.31 -11.56
CA ILE A 401 9.05 16.89 -11.17
C ILE A 401 9.02 16.00 -12.42
N THR A 402 8.21 16.33 -13.42
CA THR A 402 8.14 15.58 -14.69
C THR A 402 9.51 15.51 -15.38
N GLU A 403 10.22 16.63 -15.50
CA GLU A 403 11.56 16.67 -16.11
C GLU A 403 12.56 15.79 -15.37
N LEU A 404 12.63 15.90 -14.04
CA LEU A 404 13.61 15.19 -13.22
C LEU A 404 13.30 13.70 -13.11
N THR A 405 12.03 13.32 -13.07
CA THR A 405 11.62 11.90 -12.98
C THR A 405 11.51 11.20 -14.32
N GLN A 406 11.50 11.96 -15.43
CA GLN A 406 11.25 11.46 -16.80
C GLN A 406 9.91 10.68 -16.89
N CYS A 407 8.93 11.06 -16.07
CA CYS A 407 7.64 10.38 -15.98
C CYS A 407 6.51 11.43 -16.02
N PRO A 408 5.55 11.34 -16.94
CA PRO A 408 4.49 12.34 -17.07
C PRO A 408 3.54 12.29 -15.86
N ILE A 409 2.96 13.44 -15.52
CA ILE A 409 1.91 13.53 -14.51
C ILE A 409 0.55 13.45 -15.19
N ASP A 410 -0.26 12.47 -14.82
CA ASP A 410 -1.62 12.29 -15.35
C ASP A 410 -2.69 12.86 -14.42
N ILE A 411 -2.43 12.86 -13.10
CA ILE A 411 -3.43 13.26 -12.09
C ILE A 411 -2.78 14.17 -11.06
N ILE A 412 -3.47 15.24 -10.67
CA ILE A 412 -3.04 16.17 -9.62
C ILE A 412 -4.19 16.35 -8.63
N SER A 413 -3.96 16.01 -7.37
CA SER A 413 -4.95 16.18 -6.31
C SER A 413 -4.72 17.51 -5.57
N THR A 414 -5.70 18.37 -5.61
CA THR A 414 -5.73 19.72 -5.02
C THR A 414 -6.57 19.79 -3.74
N GLY A 415 -6.86 18.66 -3.11
CA GLY A 415 -7.62 18.59 -1.86
C GLY A 415 -8.05 17.15 -1.52
N SER A 416 -8.85 17.00 -0.48
CA SER A 416 -9.22 15.68 0.05
C SER A 416 -10.41 15.04 -0.68
N LYS A 417 -11.29 15.82 -1.30
CA LYS A 417 -12.49 15.34 -1.98
C LYS A 417 -12.17 14.85 -3.39
N ARG A 418 -13.04 13.98 -3.94
CA ARG A 418 -12.89 13.42 -5.30
C ARG A 418 -12.88 14.50 -6.37
N ASP A 419 -13.77 15.48 -6.29
CA ASP A 419 -13.91 16.60 -7.22
C ASP A 419 -12.73 17.60 -7.17
N GLN A 420 -11.93 17.56 -6.11
CA GLN A 420 -10.70 18.36 -5.97
C GLN A 420 -9.51 17.64 -6.62
N THR A 421 -9.66 17.35 -7.91
CA THR A 421 -8.66 16.60 -8.68
C THR A 421 -8.64 17.07 -10.13
N ILE A 422 -7.44 17.35 -10.65
CA ILE A 422 -7.19 17.62 -12.06
C ILE A 422 -6.78 16.30 -12.71
N VAL A 423 -7.50 15.85 -13.72
CA VAL A 423 -7.16 14.68 -14.54
C VAL A 423 -6.69 15.19 -15.89
N LEU A 424 -5.38 15.15 -16.13
CA LEU A 424 -4.76 15.52 -17.39
C LEU A 424 -4.91 14.40 -18.43
N GLN A 425 -4.72 13.16 -17.97
CA GLN A 425 -4.92 11.96 -18.77
C GLN A 425 -5.49 10.85 -17.87
N ASN A 426 -6.56 10.19 -18.32
CA ASN A 426 -7.06 9.01 -17.61
C ASN A 426 -6.25 7.78 -17.99
N PRO A 427 -5.60 7.07 -17.03
CA PRO A 427 -4.79 5.88 -17.32
C PRO A 427 -5.56 4.78 -18.07
N PHE A 428 -6.86 4.60 -17.79
CA PHE A 428 -7.66 3.60 -18.49
C PHE A 428 -7.92 3.94 -19.96
N THR A 429 -8.08 5.21 -20.30
CA THR A 429 -8.34 5.63 -21.68
C THR A 429 -7.07 5.64 -22.51
N ARG A 430 -5.91 5.89 -21.90
CA ARG A 430 -4.60 5.88 -22.59
C ARG A 430 -4.35 4.57 -23.35
N PHE A 431 -4.78 3.45 -22.81
CA PHE A 431 -4.50 2.12 -23.35
C PHE A 431 -5.70 1.45 -24.06
N LYS A 432 -6.86 2.13 -24.16
CA LYS A 432 -8.07 1.57 -24.83
C LYS A 432 -7.88 1.30 -26.33
N HIS A 433 -6.89 1.89 -26.95
CA HIS A 433 -6.66 1.82 -28.42
C HIS A 433 -5.42 1.00 -28.81
N GLN A 434 -4.78 0.31 -27.86
CA GLN A 434 -3.59 -0.51 -28.14
C GLN A 434 -3.88 -2.01 -28.24
N THR A 435 -5.18 -2.39 -28.30
CA THR A 435 -5.64 -3.78 -28.46
C THR A 435 -6.25 -4.01 -29.84
#